data_cbeaf197ea3c93574443ee25dd892839
#
_entry.id   cbeaf197ea3c93574443ee25dd892839
#
_cell.length_a   1.000
_cell.length_b   1.000
_cell.length_c   1.000
_cell.angle_alpha   90.00
_cell.angle_beta   90.00
_cell.angle_gamma   90.00
#
_symmetry.space_group_name_H-M   'P 1'
#
loop_
_entity.id
_entity.type
_entity.pdbx_description
1 polymer ?
#
loop_
_entity_poly.entity_id
_entity_poly.type
_entity_poly.pdbx_seq_one_letter_code
_entity_poly.pdbx_strand_id
1 'polypeptide(L)'
;KEQFRMRIHPFAPALVAAAALLAPSVHAAPQNRNLQVIDKNISKDELKKMMEGFAAQLGVKCQFCHVDEQYEKDDKKQKGDARKMIKLVMEMKSRKPEFFKTTVKETAIQCSMCHRGRPQPEAFVP
;
A
#
# COMPACT_ATOMS: atom_id res chain seq x y z
N LYS A 1 -19.18 -58.67 -59.83
CA LYS A 1 -18.44 -57.39 -59.69
C LYS A 1 -19.39 -56.39 -59.04
N GLU A 2 -19.48 -56.42 -57.75
CA GLU A 2 -20.24 -55.45 -56.98
C GLU A 2 -19.39 -54.23 -56.70
N GLN A 3 -19.85 -53.09 -57.18
CA GLN A 3 -19.24 -51.81 -56.91
C GLN A 3 -19.75 -51.28 -55.55
N PHE A 4 -18.88 -51.28 -54.58
CA PHE A 4 -19.13 -50.68 -53.26
C PHE A 4 -19.13 -49.16 -53.36
N ARG A 5 -20.30 -48.57 -53.37
CA ARG A 5 -20.46 -47.09 -53.47
C ARG A 5 -20.37 -46.52 -52.07
N MET A 6 -19.21 -45.98 -51.72
CA MET A 6 -18.96 -45.29 -50.47
C MET A 6 -19.70 -43.93 -50.46
N ARG A 7 -20.74 -43.83 -49.62
CA ARG A 7 -21.44 -42.58 -49.40
C ARG A 7 -20.61 -41.69 -48.48
N ILE A 8 -20.04 -40.62 -49.02
CA ILE A 8 -19.40 -39.58 -48.27
C ILE A 8 -20.50 -38.65 -47.71
N HIS A 9 -20.65 -38.63 -46.36
CA HIS A 9 -21.53 -37.65 -45.72
C HIS A 9 -20.74 -36.36 -45.56
N PRO A 10 -21.31 -35.21 -45.98
CA PRO A 10 -20.68 -33.92 -45.71
C PRO A 10 -20.77 -33.59 -44.23
N PHE A 11 -19.65 -33.57 -43.53
CA PHE A 11 -19.52 -33.03 -42.22
C PHE A 11 -19.75 -31.51 -42.28
N ALA A 12 -20.88 -31.05 -41.73
CA ALA A 12 -21.08 -29.63 -41.53
C ALA A 12 -20.14 -29.14 -40.41
N PRO A 13 -19.36 -28.07 -40.58
CA PRO A 13 -18.56 -27.51 -39.54
C PRO A 13 -19.48 -26.85 -38.49
N ALA A 14 -19.55 -27.41 -37.29
CA ALA A 14 -20.17 -26.78 -36.15
C ALA A 14 -19.35 -25.54 -35.77
N LEU A 15 -19.89 -24.37 -36.04
CA LEU A 15 -19.37 -23.10 -35.51
C LEU A 15 -19.51 -23.08 -33.98
N VAL A 16 -18.45 -23.40 -33.30
CA VAL A 16 -18.32 -23.19 -31.85
C VAL A 16 -18.10 -21.70 -31.65
N ALA A 17 -19.16 -20.95 -31.37
CA ALA A 17 -19.09 -19.59 -30.94
C ALA A 17 -18.45 -19.57 -29.53
N ALA A 18 -17.17 -19.23 -29.44
CA ALA A 18 -16.50 -18.96 -28.18
C ALA A 18 -17.03 -17.62 -27.62
N ALA A 19 -18.02 -17.72 -26.74
CA ALA A 19 -18.47 -16.56 -25.95
C ALA A 19 -17.33 -16.24 -24.95
N ALA A 20 -16.52 -15.25 -25.29
CA ALA A 20 -15.56 -14.66 -24.36
C ALA A 20 -16.35 -14.01 -23.21
N LEU A 21 -16.36 -14.65 -22.06
CA LEU A 21 -16.87 -14.10 -20.81
C LEU A 21 -15.95 -12.93 -20.41
N LEU A 22 -16.31 -11.72 -20.84
CA LEU A 22 -15.76 -10.48 -20.31
C LEU A 22 -16.21 -10.36 -18.84
N ALA A 23 -15.41 -10.94 -17.92
CA ALA A 23 -15.61 -10.70 -16.50
C ALA A 23 -15.42 -9.20 -16.26
N PRO A 24 -16.41 -8.48 -15.70
CA PRO A 24 -16.20 -7.10 -15.34
C PRO A 24 -15.09 -7.03 -14.30
N SER A 25 -14.00 -6.32 -14.62
CA SER A 25 -12.99 -5.96 -13.64
C SER A 25 -13.67 -5.11 -12.58
N VAL A 26 -13.98 -5.70 -11.44
CA VAL A 26 -14.51 -4.97 -10.29
C VAL A 26 -13.37 -4.11 -9.75
N HIS A 27 -13.23 -2.91 -10.31
CA HIS A 27 -12.43 -1.88 -9.71
C HIS A 27 -13.16 -1.47 -8.44
N ALA A 28 -12.67 -1.92 -7.29
CA ALA A 28 -13.17 -1.45 -6.01
C ALA A 28 -13.09 0.08 -6.02
N ALA A 29 -14.23 0.74 -5.79
CA ALA A 29 -14.31 2.20 -5.72
C ALA A 29 -13.22 2.72 -4.78
N PRO A 30 -12.53 3.83 -5.10
CA PRO A 30 -11.50 4.39 -4.26
C PRO A 30 -12.12 4.71 -2.90
N GLN A 31 -11.76 3.93 -1.89
CA GLN A 31 -12.18 4.22 -0.53
C GLN A 31 -11.57 5.57 -0.15
N ASN A 32 -12.41 6.51 0.31
CA ASN A 32 -11.94 7.81 0.77
C ASN A 32 -11.10 7.63 2.04
N ARG A 33 -9.82 7.33 1.88
CA ARG A 33 -8.88 7.07 2.96
C ARG A 33 -8.13 8.34 3.42
N ASN A 34 -8.39 9.47 2.78
CA ASN A 34 -7.72 10.74 3.05
C ASN A 34 -6.18 10.62 3.09
N LEU A 35 -5.61 9.84 2.15
CA LEU A 35 -4.17 9.65 2.04
C LEU A 35 -3.54 10.88 1.36
N GLN A 36 -2.70 11.63 2.08
CA GLN A 36 -2.07 12.86 1.59
C GLN A 36 -0.56 12.70 1.34
N VAL A 37 0.08 11.76 2.04
CA VAL A 37 1.55 11.57 2.00
C VAL A 37 1.94 10.12 1.71
N ILE A 38 0.97 9.25 1.61
CA ILE A 38 1.12 7.83 1.30
C ILE A 38 0.47 7.62 -0.07
N ASP A 39 0.99 6.67 -0.84
CA ASP A 39 0.42 6.31 -2.15
C ASP A 39 -1.07 5.99 -2.02
N LYS A 40 -1.88 6.65 -2.84
CA LYS A 40 -3.33 6.45 -2.85
C LYS A 40 -3.74 5.07 -3.36
N ASN A 41 -2.86 4.42 -4.13
CA ASN A 41 -3.08 3.09 -4.70
C ASN A 41 -2.63 1.95 -3.79
N ILE A 42 -2.06 2.27 -2.62
CA ILE A 42 -1.64 1.26 -1.64
C ILE A 42 -2.80 0.32 -1.27
N SER A 43 -2.56 -0.97 -1.21
CA SER A 43 -3.57 -1.94 -0.78
C SER A 43 -3.98 -1.72 0.69
N LYS A 44 -5.16 -2.21 1.06
CA LYS A 44 -5.65 -2.09 2.44
C LYS A 44 -4.73 -2.77 3.44
N ASP A 45 -4.20 -3.94 3.08
CA ASP A 45 -3.36 -4.74 3.97
C ASP A 45 -1.97 -4.12 4.15
N GLU A 46 -1.39 -3.58 3.08
CA GLU A 46 -0.12 -2.85 3.16
C GLU A 46 -0.26 -1.57 3.97
N LEU A 47 -1.34 -0.82 3.77
CA LEU A 47 -1.64 0.37 4.56
C LEU A 47 -1.77 0.03 6.05
N LYS A 48 -2.49 -1.05 6.38
CA LYS A 48 -2.63 -1.52 7.76
C LYS A 48 -1.28 -1.85 8.37
N LYS A 49 -0.46 -2.65 7.69
CA LYS A 49 0.91 -2.99 8.14
C LYS A 49 1.78 -1.75 8.35
N MET A 50 1.68 -0.77 7.44
CA MET A 50 2.40 0.50 7.55
C MET A 50 1.97 1.28 8.80
N MET A 51 0.67 1.39 9.07
CA MET A 51 0.13 2.07 10.27
C MET A 51 0.53 1.34 11.56
N GLU A 52 0.47 0.03 11.58
CA GLU A 52 0.97 -0.79 12.71
C GLU A 52 2.46 -0.57 12.95
N GLY A 53 3.25 -0.47 11.87
CA GLY A 53 4.67 -0.14 11.93
C GLY A 53 4.93 1.24 12.52
N PHE A 54 4.15 2.27 12.16
CA PHE A 54 4.26 3.60 12.78
C PHE A 54 3.91 3.57 14.26
N ALA A 55 2.82 2.90 14.62
CA ALA A 55 2.40 2.75 16.01
C ALA A 55 3.48 2.08 16.88
N ALA A 56 4.07 1.00 16.39
CA ALA A 56 5.16 0.29 17.06
C ALA A 56 6.40 1.16 17.23
N GLN A 57 6.82 1.88 16.17
CA GLN A 57 8.02 2.72 16.21
C GLN A 57 7.89 3.93 17.15
N LEU A 58 6.66 4.38 17.39
CA LEU A 58 6.34 5.50 18.28
C LEU A 58 5.86 5.06 19.67
N GLY A 59 5.66 3.76 19.89
CA GLY A 59 5.15 3.22 21.16
C GLY A 59 3.73 3.67 21.48
N VAL A 60 2.88 3.88 20.47
CA VAL A 60 1.51 4.39 20.63
C VAL A 60 0.47 3.42 20.08
N LYS A 61 -0.79 3.64 20.39
CA LYS A 61 -1.94 2.94 19.80
C LYS A 61 -2.53 3.75 18.63
N CYS A 62 -3.36 3.11 17.80
CA CYS A 62 -4.00 3.75 16.65
C CYS A 62 -4.79 5.01 17.01
N GLN A 63 -5.46 4.98 18.16
CA GLN A 63 -6.26 6.10 18.68
C GLN A 63 -5.43 7.33 19.06
N PHE A 64 -4.10 7.22 19.13
CA PHE A 64 -3.25 8.39 19.36
C PHE A 64 -3.35 9.39 18.20
N CYS A 65 -3.39 8.89 16.96
CA CYS A 65 -3.47 9.70 15.74
C CYS A 65 -4.85 9.70 15.08
N HIS A 66 -5.69 8.70 15.35
CA HIS A 66 -6.97 8.53 14.68
C HIS A 66 -8.14 8.58 15.67
N VAL A 67 -9.29 9.06 15.18
CA VAL A 67 -10.58 8.80 15.83
C VAL A 67 -10.96 7.36 15.50
N ASP A 68 -11.45 6.62 16.46
CA ASP A 68 -11.80 5.22 16.30
C ASP A 68 -12.85 5.03 15.22
N GLU A 69 -12.66 4.03 14.37
CA GLU A 69 -13.49 3.73 13.19
C GLU A 69 -13.62 4.85 12.14
N GLN A 70 -12.98 6.02 12.34
CA GLN A 70 -13.02 7.18 11.45
C GLN A 70 -11.60 7.60 11.06
N TYR A 71 -10.83 6.63 10.55
CA TYR A 71 -9.40 6.79 10.24
C TYR A 71 -9.10 7.87 9.19
N GLU A 72 -10.06 8.25 8.35
CA GLU A 72 -9.95 9.30 7.34
C GLU A 72 -10.01 10.71 7.93
N LYS A 73 -10.63 10.91 9.10
CA LYS A 73 -10.78 12.23 9.73
C LYS A 73 -9.46 12.82 10.20
N ASP A 74 -9.37 14.13 10.15
CA ASP A 74 -8.21 14.93 10.56
C ASP A 74 -8.40 15.67 11.90
N ASP A 75 -9.30 15.19 12.73
CA ASP A 75 -9.67 15.84 13.99
C ASP A 75 -8.52 15.86 15.00
N LYS A 76 -7.57 14.95 14.89
CA LYS A 76 -6.43 14.86 15.79
C LYS A 76 -5.18 15.53 15.22
N LYS A 77 -4.63 16.49 15.96
CA LYS A 77 -3.38 17.20 15.63
C LYS A 77 -2.23 16.23 15.34
N GLN A 78 -2.13 15.14 16.09
CA GLN A 78 -1.09 14.12 15.96
C GLN A 78 -1.05 13.50 14.56
N LYS A 79 -2.20 13.32 13.90
CA LYS A 79 -2.27 12.83 12.51
C LYS A 79 -1.63 13.81 11.54
N GLY A 80 -1.88 15.11 11.73
CA GLY A 80 -1.25 16.17 10.92
C GLY A 80 0.27 16.23 11.15
N ASP A 81 0.71 16.12 12.39
CA ASP A 81 2.12 16.12 12.74
C ASP A 81 2.84 14.87 12.19
N ALA A 82 2.19 13.68 12.26
CA ALA A 82 2.71 12.46 11.66
C ALA A 82 2.93 12.59 10.15
N ARG A 83 2.02 13.26 9.41
CA ARG A 83 2.21 13.52 7.97
C ARG A 83 3.46 14.36 7.69
N LYS A 84 3.74 15.38 8.53
CA LYS A 84 4.96 16.19 8.40
C LYS A 84 6.21 15.34 8.64
N MET A 85 6.19 14.47 9.65
CA MET A 85 7.29 13.57 9.96
C MET A 85 7.51 12.52 8.86
N ILE A 86 6.44 11.97 8.29
CA ILE A 86 6.54 11.05 7.14
C ILE A 86 7.24 11.74 5.96
N LYS A 87 6.84 12.99 5.63
CA LYS A 87 7.51 13.77 4.57
C LYS A 87 9.00 13.97 4.86
N LEU A 88 9.34 14.35 6.10
CA LEU A 88 10.73 14.52 6.51
C LEU A 88 11.54 13.23 6.33
N VAL A 89 11.02 12.10 6.77
CA VAL A 89 11.69 10.80 6.62
C VAL A 89 11.87 10.43 5.15
N MET A 90 10.85 10.68 4.31
CA MET A 90 10.94 10.45 2.87
C MET A 90 12.00 11.36 2.22
N GLU A 91 12.05 12.61 2.62
CA GLU A 91 13.06 13.57 2.14
C GLU A 91 14.47 13.14 2.56
N MET A 92 14.67 12.74 3.81
CA MET A 92 15.95 12.21 4.27
C MET A 92 16.39 10.98 3.47
N LYS A 93 15.45 10.10 3.13
CA LYS A 93 15.73 8.92 2.28
C LYS A 93 16.09 9.30 0.86
N SER A 94 15.42 10.28 0.28
CA SER A 94 15.66 10.71 -1.12
C SER A 94 16.96 11.49 -1.29
N ARG A 95 17.30 12.36 -0.34
CA ARG A 95 18.46 13.24 -0.41
C ARG A 95 19.76 12.64 0.10
N LYS A 96 19.70 11.47 0.73
CA LYS A 96 20.85 10.78 1.35
C LYS A 96 22.16 11.55 1.23
N PRO A 97 22.55 12.38 2.22
CA PRO A 97 23.86 12.99 2.24
C PRO A 97 24.94 11.92 2.04
N GLU A 98 26.03 12.21 1.36
CA GLU A 98 27.10 11.24 1.07
C GLU A 98 27.54 10.46 2.30
N PHE A 99 27.55 11.14 3.44
CA PHE A 99 27.84 10.56 4.76
C PHE A 99 26.89 9.38 5.10
N PHE A 100 25.58 9.50 4.82
CA PHE A 100 24.62 8.42 5.10
C PHE A 100 24.70 7.26 4.11
N LYS A 101 25.25 7.45 2.93
CA LYS A 101 25.43 6.37 1.95
C LYS A 101 26.42 5.32 2.43
N THR A 102 27.45 5.74 3.17
CA THR A 102 28.53 4.90 3.63
C THR A 102 28.33 4.33 5.04
N THR A 103 27.62 5.05 5.92
CA THR A 103 27.56 4.74 7.35
C THR A 103 26.20 4.22 7.81
N VAL A 104 25.12 4.54 7.12
CA VAL A 104 23.75 4.19 7.54
C VAL A 104 23.02 3.41 6.46
N LYS A 105 22.59 2.19 6.77
CA LYS A 105 21.72 1.42 5.88
C LYS A 105 20.40 2.19 5.67
N GLU A 106 19.88 2.18 4.46
CA GLU A 106 18.63 2.87 4.12
C GLU A 106 17.46 2.45 5.02
N THR A 107 17.44 1.19 5.42
CA THR A 107 16.46 0.62 6.33
C THR A 107 16.51 1.22 7.74
N ALA A 108 17.61 1.87 8.12
CA ALA A 108 17.75 2.51 9.43
C ALA A 108 17.09 3.90 9.50
N ILE A 109 16.84 4.56 8.36
CA ILE A 109 16.14 5.86 8.35
C ILE A 109 14.64 5.62 8.53
N GLN A 110 14.21 5.53 9.77
CA GLN A 110 12.84 5.26 10.19
C GLN A 110 12.47 6.15 11.37
N CYS A 111 11.19 6.17 11.74
CA CYS A 111 10.70 6.96 12.88
C CYS A 111 11.45 6.60 14.18
N SER A 112 11.72 5.32 14.39
CA SER A 112 12.43 4.82 15.59
C SER A 112 13.86 5.36 15.74
N MET A 113 14.50 5.82 14.64
CA MET A 113 15.84 6.41 14.70
C MET A 113 15.90 7.62 15.63
N CYS A 114 14.84 8.45 15.62
CA CYS A 114 14.72 9.63 16.48
C CYS A 114 13.80 9.37 17.68
N HIS A 115 12.69 8.66 17.45
CA HIS A 115 11.62 8.50 18.44
C HIS A 115 11.89 7.39 19.48
N ARG A 116 12.67 6.35 19.15
CA ARG A 116 13.05 5.28 20.07
C ARG A 116 11.88 4.67 20.84
N GLY A 117 10.74 4.45 20.16
CA GLY A 117 9.54 3.90 20.79
C GLY A 117 8.73 4.91 21.61
N ARG A 118 8.89 6.21 21.36
CA ARG A 118 8.14 7.29 22.05
C ARG A 118 7.52 8.26 21.05
N PRO A 119 6.35 8.85 21.37
CA PRO A 119 5.68 9.78 20.45
C PRO A 119 6.44 11.11 20.28
N GLN A 120 7.28 11.46 21.26
CA GLN A 120 8.18 12.61 21.19
C GLN A 120 9.63 12.12 21.43
N PRO A 121 10.59 12.55 20.58
CA PRO A 121 12.00 12.31 20.87
C PRO A 121 12.38 12.97 22.20
N GLU A 122 13.13 12.28 23.03
CA GLU A 122 13.72 12.92 24.20
C GLU A 122 14.79 13.92 23.77
N ALA A 123 14.73 15.11 24.34
CA ALA A 123 15.85 16.03 24.22
C ALA A 123 17.08 15.40 24.92
N PHE A 124 18.23 15.44 24.22
CA PHE A 124 19.48 15.11 24.88
C PHE A 124 19.74 16.21 25.91
N VAL A 125 19.67 15.83 27.19
CA VAL A 125 20.13 16.69 28.29
C VAL A 125 21.54 16.19 28.62
N PRO A 126 22.57 17.00 28.36
CA PRO A 126 23.96 16.61 28.68
C PRO A 126 24.18 16.49 30.16
#